data_f49fd4236539cffd96a183caa782e09e
#
_entry.id   f49fd4236539cffd96a183caa782e09e
#
_cell.length_a   1.000
_cell.length_b   1.000
_cell.length_c   1.000
_cell.angle_alpha   90.00
_cell.angle_beta   90.00
_cell.angle_gamma   90.00
#
_symmetry.space_group_name_H-M   'P 1'
#
loop_
_entity.id
_entity.type
_entity.pdbx_description
1 polymer ?
#
loop_
_entity_poly.entity_id
_entity_poly.type
_entity_poly.pdbx_seq_one_letter_code
_entity_poly.pdbx_strand_id
1 'polypeptide(L)'
;LVQNLTISSGESDIGIHFDGTSSSTIYNVTVNSTKRKAVLFEDVSSVTVKNSFFKNSSTSHGFEISDGSSTVTLNNVFIHNSGYSGSSAYGLYVSGSSSITIKNSTKVANSKTYELYANGVSSFKVQNSTFIGSNLAVIEDSDGFLIENTTFKDSSSGDYGVYIKNTDSGAFKDNKILNSASDDGSDYGALYLTGSKTNLLQNNTITNSGRSGIHLKSSSTDNKIYSNTVSSSYFSGLYVQSSDRAIIRNNTFSNSGDNGIKVTSSDGSVIDNNTLSSNTDYGLYVSNSDDIIAKENSASDNNAGMYFSASDDATISSNTVDDHASYGVYFTDSKRLRIKHNEIKNSLGDAVYLSSNCDSAFVDNNTIKSNGDSDSGRSLRMFEVEDTILFNNTIDSNDYSGIVIT
;
A
#
# COMPACT_ATOMS: atom_id res chain seq x y z
N LEU A 1 1.19 -39.47 -12.40
CA LEU A 1 0.76 -38.58 -13.47
C LEU A 1 -0.75 -38.69 -13.67
N VAL A 2 -1.48 -37.57 -13.53
CA VAL A 2 -2.91 -37.45 -13.87
C VAL A 2 -3.02 -36.50 -15.04
N GLN A 3 -3.53 -36.94 -16.19
CA GLN A 3 -3.55 -36.09 -17.36
C GLN A 3 -4.75 -36.30 -18.29
N ASN A 4 -5.10 -35.25 -19.04
CA ASN A 4 -6.14 -35.28 -20.08
C ASN A 4 -7.48 -35.84 -19.58
N LEU A 5 -7.92 -35.41 -18.41
CA LEU A 5 -9.08 -35.95 -17.69
C LEU A 5 -10.07 -34.84 -17.41
N THR A 6 -11.34 -35.13 -17.57
CA THR A 6 -12.44 -34.28 -17.09
C THR A 6 -13.20 -35.02 -16.00
N ILE A 7 -13.32 -34.39 -14.85
CA ILE A 7 -14.12 -34.85 -13.71
C ILE A 7 -15.34 -33.91 -13.62
N SER A 8 -16.52 -34.48 -13.76
CA SER A 8 -17.79 -33.76 -13.64
C SER A 8 -18.70 -34.57 -12.73
N SER A 9 -18.80 -34.17 -11.46
CA SER A 9 -19.68 -34.86 -10.54
C SER A 9 -20.27 -33.88 -9.52
N GLY A 10 -21.52 -33.49 -9.70
CA GLY A 10 -22.23 -32.57 -8.80
C GLY A 10 -22.42 -33.09 -7.36
N GLU A 11 -22.11 -34.35 -7.08
CA GLU A 11 -22.31 -34.99 -5.77
C GLU A 11 -20.99 -35.39 -5.07
N SER A 12 -19.84 -35.34 -5.76
CA SER A 12 -18.56 -35.67 -5.15
C SER A 12 -18.10 -34.62 -4.17
N ASP A 13 -17.71 -35.00 -2.99
CA ASP A 13 -17.18 -34.12 -1.98
C ASP A 13 -15.89 -33.40 -2.45
N ILE A 14 -14.96 -34.17 -3.02
CA ILE A 14 -13.67 -33.66 -3.53
C ILE A 14 -13.45 -34.23 -4.94
N GLY A 15 -13.02 -33.35 -5.87
CA GLY A 15 -12.73 -33.78 -7.23
C GLY A 15 -11.43 -34.57 -7.36
N ILE A 16 -10.33 -34.03 -6.84
CA ILE A 16 -9.01 -34.67 -6.78
C ILE A 16 -8.48 -34.51 -5.36
N HIS A 17 -8.09 -35.63 -4.74
CA HIS A 17 -7.45 -35.63 -3.44
C HIS A 17 -6.11 -36.33 -3.53
N PHE A 18 -5.03 -35.63 -3.16
CA PHE A 18 -3.69 -36.18 -2.97
C PHE A 18 -3.37 -36.10 -1.48
N ASP A 19 -3.09 -37.23 -0.88
CA ASP A 19 -2.74 -37.40 0.53
C ASP A 19 -1.43 -38.17 0.63
N GLY A 20 -0.42 -37.66 1.35
CA GLY A 20 0.89 -38.28 1.52
C GLY A 20 1.64 -38.58 0.21
N THR A 21 1.30 -37.90 -0.88
CA THR A 21 1.78 -38.21 -2.23
C THR A 21 3.01 -37.38 -2.58
N SER A 22 3.98 -38.00 -3.25
CA SER A 22 5.18 -37.32 -3.70
C SER A 22 5.39 -37.40 -5.22
N SER A 23 6.17 -36.45 -5.76
CA SER A 23 6.67 -36.43 -7.15
C SER A 23 5.57 -36.62 -8.21
N SER A 24 4.46 -35.92 -8.06
CA SER A 24 3.27 -36.08 -8.91
C SER A 24 3.06 -34.93 -9.85
N THR A 25 2.38 -35.16 -10.97
CA THR A 25 1.98 -34.16 -11.94
C THR A 25 0.51 -34.28 -12.30
N ILE A 26 -0.21 -33.15 -12.28
CA ILE A 26 -1.54 -32.99 -12.87
C ILE A 26 -1.37 -32.12 -14.11
N TYR A 27 -1.81 -32.62 -15.28
CA TYR A 27 -1.63 -31.92 -16.55
C TYR A 27 -2.90 -31.98 -17.41
N ASN A 28 -3.36 -30.81 -17.87
CA ASN A 28 -4.54 -30.70 -18.73
C ASN A 28 -5.77 -31.43 -18.14
N VAL A 29 -6.08 -31.11 -16.88
CA VAL A 29 -7.20 -31.71 -16.16
C VAL A 29 -8.27 -30.65 -15.91
N THR A 30 -9.53 -31.02 -16.09
CA THR A 30 -10.68 -30.20 -15.74
C THR A 30 -11.47 -30.86 -14.62
N VAL A 31 -11.69 -30.15 -13.51
CA VAL A 31 -12.65 -30.55 -12.47
C VAL A 31 -13.78 -29.53 -12.47
N ASN A 32 -15.01 -30.01 -12.61
CA ASN A 32 -16.18 -29.18 -12.69
C ASN A 32 -17.29 -29.68 -11.76
N SER A 33 -17.85 -28.77 -11.00
CA SER A 33 -19.04 -29.01 -10.15
C SER A 33 -18.80 -30.08 -9.06
N THR A 34 -18.01 -29.72 -8.05
CA THR A 34 -17.86 -30.52 -6.84
C THR A 34 -18.73 -29.96 -5.70
N LYS A 35 -19.11 -30.81 -4.75
CA LYS A 35 -19.86 -30.39 -3.58
C LYS A 35 -19.01 -29.56 -2.62
N ARG A 36 -17.76 -29.95 -2.38
CA ARG A 36 -16.84 -29.26 -1.47
C ARG A 36 -15.64 -28.67 -2.22
N LYS A 37 -14.55 -29.38 -2.38
CA LYS A 37 -13.30 -28.88 -2.95
C LYS A 37 -13.09 -29.43 -4.36
N ALA A 38 -12.63 -28.60 -5.29
CA ALA A 38 -12.23 -29.14 -6.59
C ALA A 38 -10.93 -29.94 -6.46
N VAL A 39 -9.96 -29.43 -5.70
CA VAL A 39 -8.68 -30.11 -5.43
C VAL A 39 -8.30 -29.95 -3.96
N LEU A 40 -7.79 -31.03 -3.37
CA LEU A 40 -7.21 -31.05 -2.04
C LEU A 40 -5.85 -31.74 -2.06
N PHE A 41 -4.83 -31.06 -1.54
CA PHE A 41 -3.48 -31.56 -1.30
C PHE A 41 -3.19 -31.53 0.19
N GLU A 42 -2.96 -32.68 0.79
CA GLU A 42 -2.58 -32.87 2.18
C GLU A 42 -1.28 -33.69 2.25
N ASP A 43 -0.29 -33.20 3.00
CA ASP A 43 1.02 -33.85 3.17
C ASP A 43 1.69 -34.27 1.83
N VAL A 44 1.57 -33.44 0.81
CA VAL A 44 2.17 -33.76 -0.50
C VAL A 44 3.56 -33.13 -0.64
N SER A 45 4.40 -33.73 -1.46
CA SER A 45 5.71 -33.17 -1.79
C SER A 45 6.02 -33.24 -3.30
N SER A 46 6.68 -32.16 -3.82
CA SER A 46 7.10 -32.11 -5.22
C SER A 46 5.97 -32.34 -6.24
N VAL A 47 4.83 -31.67 -6.05
CA VAL A 47 3.68 -31.78 -6.95
C VAL A 47 3.61 -30.58 -7.90
N THR A 48 3.36 -30.85 -9.17
CA THR A 48 3.15 -29.81 -10.18
C THR A 48 1.79 -29.95 -10.84
N VAL A 49 1.04 -28.85 -10.88
CA VAL A 49 -0.22 -28.74 -11.61
C VAL A 49 -0.02 -27.78 -12.78
N LYS A 50 -0.35 -28.24 -14.01
CA LYS A 50 -0.18 -27.43 -15.23
C LYS A 50 -1.43 -27.43 -16.10
N ASN A 51 -1.72 -26.30 -16.73
CA ASN A 51 -2.74 -26.14 -17.78
C ASN A 51 -4.09 -26.75 -17.38
N SER A 52 -4.54 -26.52 -16.17
CA SER A 52 -5.71 -27.22 -15.61
C SER A 52 -6.78 -26.24 -15.14
N PHE A 53 -8.04 -26.68 -15.15
CA PHE A 53 -9.22 -25.87 -14.80
C PHE A 53 -9.96 -26.50 -13.64
N PHE A 54 -10.18 -25.72 -12.59
CA PHE A 54 -10.92 -26.12 -11.38
C PHE A 54 -12.04 -25.12 -11.14
N LYS A 55 -13.29 -25.57 -11.25
CA LYS A 55 -14.43 -24.65 -11.20
C LYS A 55 -15.64 -25.21 -10.50
N ASN A 56 -16.45 -24.28 -9.98
CA ASN A 56 -17.75 -24.57 -9.38
C ASN A 56 -17.68 -25.52 -8.17
N SER A 57 -16.77 -25.29 -7.23
CA SER A 57 -16.85 -25.91 -5.91
C SER A 57 -18.00 -25.24 -5.13
N SER A 58 -18.95 -26.03 -4.62
CA SER A 58 -20.19 -25.49 -4.09
C SER A 58 -20.04 -24.87 -2.70
N THR A 59 -19.48 -25.59 -1.75
CA THR A 59 -19.53 -25.22 -0.34
C THR A 59 -18.15 -24.90 0.29
N SER A 60 -17.05 -25.11 -0.42
CA SER A 60 -15.70 -24.94 0.12
C SER A 60 -14.72 -24.40 -0.94
N HIS A 61 -13.42 -24.60 -0.73
CA HIS A 61 -12.35 -24.01 -1.54
C HIS A 61 -12.31 -24.58 -2.97
N GLY A 62 -11.86 -23.78 -3.91
CA GLY A 62 -11.56 -24.26 -5.26
C GLY A 62 -10.34 -25.20 -5.24
N PHE A 63 -9.24 -24.72 -4.70
CA PHE A 63 -8.00 -25.48 -4.55
C PHE A 63 -7.46 -25.27 -3.13
N GLU A 64 -7.11 -26.35 -2.44
CA GLU A 64 -6.51 -26.30 -1.12
C GLU A 64 -5.19 -27.05 -1.07
N ILE A 65 -4.20 -26.44 -0.41
CA ILE A 65 -2.88 -27.02 -0.11
C ILE A 65 -2.67 -26.85 1.39
N SER A 66 -2.55 -27.95 2.12
CA SER A 66 -2.47 -27.93 3.59
C SER A 66 -1.58 -29.03 4.16
N ASP A 67 -1.53 -29.09 5.50
CA ASP A 67 -0.97 -30.17 6.30
C ASP A 67 0.48 -30.55 5.98
N GLY A 68 1.39 -29.57 5.97
CA GLY A 68 2.80 -29.80 5.75
C GLY A 68 3.20 -30.00 4.27
N SER A 69 2.29 -29.77 3.35
CA SER A 69 2.58 -29.87 1.91
C SER A 69 3.77 -29.00 1.50
N SER A 70 4.61 -29.53 0.62
CA SER A 70 5.84 -28.85 0.24
C SER A 70 6.15 -28.94 -1.26
N THR A 71 6.85 -27.93 -1.77
CA THR A 71 7.32 -27.87 -3.17
C THR A 71 6.17 -28.08 -4.18
N VAL A 72 5.06 -27.34 -3.98
CA VAL A 72 3.92 -27.39 -4.90
C VAL A 72 3.98 -26.23 -5.89
N THR A 73 3.82 -26.54 -7.16
CA THR A 73 3.79 -25.55 -8.24
C THR A 73 2.45 -25.57 -8.99
N LEU A 74 1.76 -24.43 -9.01
CA LEU A 74 0.62 -24.16 -9.90
C LEU A 74 1.10 -23.32 -11.07
N ASN A 75 0.98 -23.84 -12.30
CA ASN A 75 1.49 -23.22 -13.51
C ASN A 75 0.42 -23.17 -14.58
N ASN A 76 -0.06 -21.99 -14.94
CA ASN A 76 -1.18 -21.80 -15.86
C ASN A 76 -2.43 -22.59 -15.41
N VAL A 77 -2.88 -22.30 -14.21
CA VAL A 77 -4.05 -22.94 -13.59
C VAL A 77 -5.18 -21.93 -13.50
N PHE A 78 -6.39 -22.34 -13.80
CA PHE A 78 -7.58 -21.51 -13.65
C PHE A 78 -8.50 -22.06 -12.57
N ILE A 79 -8.77 -21.26 -11.54
CA ILE A 79 -9.69 -21.57 -10.43
C ILE A 79 -10.84 -20.57 -10.47
N HIS A 80 -12.09 -21.06 -10.49
CA HIS A 80 -13.24 -20.19 -10.70
C HIS A 80 -14.50 -20.65 -9.95
N ASN A 81 -15.28 -19.67 -9.46
CA ASN A 81 -16.55 -19.90 -8.75
C ASN A 81 -16.39 -20.86 -7.56
N SER A 82 -15.56 -20.50 -6.61
CA SER A 82 -15.37 -21.32 -5.41
C SER A 82 -16.32 -20.90 -4.30
N GLY A 83 -17.05 -21.86 -3.72
CA GLY A 83 -17.90 -21.69 -2.55
C GLY A 83 -19.16 -20.86 -2.79
N TYR A 84 -19.77 -20.93 -3.96
CA TYR A 84 -20.93 -20.09 -4.29
C TYR A 84 -22.15 -20.31 -3.35
N SER A 85 -22.25 -21.44 -2.68
CA SER A 85 -23.30 -21.73 -1.69
C SER A 85 -22.78 -21.84 -0.25
N GLY A 86 -21.46 -21.74 -0.02
CA GLY A 86 -20.84 -21.83 1.30
C GLY A 86 -20.76 -20.50 2.03
N SER A 87 -20.46 -20.53 3.32
CA SER A 87 -20.25 -19.34 4.15
C SER A 87 -18.82 -18.80 4.10
N SER A 88 -17.82 -19.67 3.91
CA SER A 88 -16.40 -19.29 3.87
C SER A 88 -15.67 -20.22 2.88
N ALA A 89 -15.34 -19.68 1.73
CA ALA A 89 -14.67 -20.45 0.70
C ALA A 89 -13.69 -19.56 -0.09
N TYR A 90 -12.51 -20.07 -0.28
CA TYR A 90 -11.43 -19.40 -0.97
C TYR A 90 -11.23 -20.00 -2.37
N GLY A 91 -10.78 -19.20 -3.31
CA GLY A 91 -10.35 -19.71 -4.59
C GLY A 91 -9.17 -20.66 -4.42
N LEU A 92 -8.06 -20.11 -3.94
CA LEU A 92 -6.87 -20.84 -3.56
C LEU A 92 -6.60 -20.65 -2.07
N TYR A 93 -6.62 -21.73 -1.31
CA TYR A 93 -6.28 -21.76 0.11
C TYR A 93 -4.97 -22.52 0.32
N VAL A 94 -4.02 -21.88 1.00
CA VAL A 94 -2.71 -22.49 1.33
C VAL A 94 -2.44 -22.29 2.82
N SER A 95 -2.22 -23.35 3.56
CA SER A 95 -1.93 -23.25 5.00
C SER A 95 -0.84 -24.22 5.45
N GLY A 96 -0.04 -23.82 6.45
CA GLY A 96 0.94 -24.68 7.10
C GLY A 96 1.87 -25.42 6.13
N SER A 97 2.23 -24.78 5.02
CA SER A 97 2.93 -25.41 3.90
C SER A 97 4.25 -24.70 3.59
N SER A 98 5.07 -25.26 2.72
CA SER A 98 6.36 -24.67 2.36
C SER A 98 6.67 -24.72 0.86
N SER A 99 7.45 -23.75 0.36
CA SER A 99 7.91 -23.71 -1.02
C SER A 99 6.78 -23.82 -2.05
N ILE A 100 5.74 -23.02 -1.86
CA ILE A 100 4.57 -22.98 -2.76
C ILE A 100 4.79 -21.91 -3.82
N THR A 101 4.64 -22.29 -5.09
CA THR A 101 4.82 -21.39 -6.23
C THR A 101 3.57 -21.37 -7.13
N ILE A 102 3.00 -20.18 -7.33
CA ILE A 102 1.89 -19.91 -8.24
C ILE A 102 2.42 -19.04 -9.36
N LYS A 103 2.30 -19.49 -10.62
CA LYS A 103 2.95 -18.76 -11.72
C LYS A 103 2.29 -18.91 -13.09
N ASN A 104 2.80 -18.11 -14.05
CA ASN A 104 2.56 -18.21 -15.48
C ASN A 104 1.08 -18.24 -15.86
N SER A 105 0.43 -17.09 -15.76
CA SER A 105 -0.99 -16.93 -16.13
C SER A 105 -1.97 -17.74 -15.26
N THR A 106 -1.57 -18.10 -14.03
CA THR A 106 -2.53 -18.67 -13.09
C THR A 106 -3.56 -17.59 -12.75
N LYS A 107 -4.84 -17.96 -12.86
CA LYS A 107 -5.96 -17.05 -12.62
C LYS A 107 -6.91 -17.64 -11.59
N VAL A 108 -7.25 -16.83 -10.58
CA VAL A 108 -8.27 -17.16 -9.59
C VAL A 108 -9.36 -16.10 -9.64
N ALA A 109 -10.62 -16.53 -9.75
CA ALA A 109 -11.72 -15.59 -9.94
C ALA A 109 -13.05 -16.04 -9.34
N ASN A 110 -13.83 -15.07 -8.86
CA ASN A 110 -15.20 -15.24 -8.37
C ASN A 110 -15.32 -16.20 -7.20
N SER A 111 -14.43 -16.10 -6.24
CA SER A 111 -14.51 -16.87 -5.01
C SER A 111 -15.37 -16.15 -3.98
N LYS A 112 -15.98 -16.91 -3.07
CA LYS A 112 -16.95 -16.35 -2.10
C LYS A 112 -16.31 -15.44 -1.07
N THR A 113 -15.12 -15.79 -0.55
CA THR A 113 -14.47 -15.06 0.53
C THR A 113 -13.20 -14.35 0.04
N TYR A 114 -12.18 -15.08 -0.37
CA TYR A 114 -10.95 -14.53 -0.98
C TYR A 114 -10.56 -15.34 -2.20
N GLU A 115 -9.93 -14.65 -3.15
CA GLU A 115 -9.32 -15.34 -4.28
C GLU A 115 -8.08 -16.12 -3.84
N LEU A 116 -7.27 -15.52 -2.97
CA LEU A 116 -6.07 -16.12 -2.39
C LEU A 116 -6.05 -15.95 -0.87
N TYR A 117 -5.84 -17.03 -0.15
CA TYR A 117 -5.53 -17.00 1.28
C TYR A 117 -4.32 -17.87 1.56
N ALA A 118 -3.24 -17.29 2.06
CA ALA A 118 -2.02 -17.98 2.45
C ALA A 118 -1.73 -17.70 3.92
N ASN A 119 -1.60 -18.74 4.74
CA ASN A 119 -1.34 -18.63 6.17
C ASN A 119 -0.26 -19.62 6.61
N GLY A 120 0.77 -19.13 7.30
CA GLY A 120 1.87 -19.96 7.79
C GLY A 120 2.65 -20.63 6.66
N VAL A 121 2.87 -19.94 5.55
CA VAL A 121 3.53 -20.51 4.37
C VAL A 121 4.95 -19.98 4.25
N SER A 122 5.94 -20.83 4.44
CA SER A 122 7.33 -20.47 4.21
C SER A 122 7.71 -20.53 2.73
N SER A 123 8.50 -19.55 2.25
CA SER A 123 8.90 -19.46 0.83
C SER A 123 7.72 -19.45 -0.15
N PHE A 124 6.72 -18.62 0.14
CA PHE A 124 5.54 -18.42 -0.70
C PHE A 124 5.84 -17.51 -1.90
N LYS A 125 5.52 -17.96 -3.12
CA LYS A 125 5.76 -17.19 -4.35
C LYS A 125 4.53 -17.11 -5.24
N VAL A 126 4.21 -15.89 -5.69
CA VAL A 126 3.18 -15.63 -6.72
C VAL A 126 3.79 -14.79 -7.82
N GLN A 127 3.75 -15.27 -9.06
CA GLN A 127 4.40 -14.62 -10.19
C GLN A 127 3.51 -14.66 -11.43
N ASN A 128 3.46 -13.57 -12.19
CA ASN A 128 2.78 -13.50 -13.49
C ASN A 128 1.34 -14.08 -13.44
N SER A 129 0.57 -13.70 -12.43
CA SER A 129 -0.74 -14.28 -12.15
C SER A 129 -1.83 -13.21 -12.05
N THR A 130 -3.09 -13.62 -11.95
CA THR A 130 -4.22 -12.68 -11.86
C THR A 130 -5.27 -13.16 -10.87
N PHE A 131 -5.69 -12.26 -9.98
CA PHE A 131 -6.75 -12.49 -9.00
C PHE A 131 -7.88 -11.47 -9.25
N ILE A 132 -9.12 -11.95 -9.41
CA ILE A 132 -10.27 -11.12 -9.78
C ILE A 132 -11.48 -11.50 -8.95
N GLY A 133 -12.00 -10.57 -8.15
CA GLY A 133 -13.21 -10.85 -7.38
C GLY A 133 -13.39 -9.96 -6.17
N SER A 134 -14.34 -10.31 -5.33
CA SER A 134 -14.79 -9.45 -4.23
C SER A 134 -13.71 -9.11 -3.21
N ASN A 135 -12.91 -10.10 -2.80
CA ASN A 135 -11.77 -9.95 -1.90
C ASN A 135 -10.57 -10.65 -2.52
N LEU A 136 -9.46 -9.94 -2.69
CA LEU A 136 -8.41 -10.42 -3.58
C LEU A 136 -7.41 -11.35 -2.88
N ALA A 137 -6.70 -10.88 -1.85
CA ALA A 137 -5.68 -11.73 -1.23
C ALA A 137 -5.44 -11.42 0.24
N VAL A 138 -5.14 -12.46 1.00
CA VAL A 138 -4.58 -12.39 2.36
C VAL A 138 -3.30 -13.22 2.40
N ILE A 139 -2.22 -12.63 2.93
CA ILE A 139 -0.94 -13.26 3.22
C ILE A 139 -0.68 -13.06 4.70
N GLU A 140 -0.80 -14.11 5.48
CA GLU A 140 -0.71 -14.05 6.94
C GLU A 140 0.36 -15.01 7.44
N ASP A 141 1.14 -14.59 8.44
CA ASP A 141 2.18 -15.40 9.09
C ASP A 141 3.12 -16.13 8.10
N SER A 142 3.48 -15.44 6.98
CA SER A 142 4.16 -16.05 5.83
C SER A 142 5.41 -15.26 5.43
N ASP A 143 6.42 -15.23 6.29
CA ASP A 143 7.63 -14.44 6.14
C ASP A 143 8.41 -14.74 4.86
N GLY A 144 9.04 -13.70 4.32
CA GLY A 144 9.88 -13.83 3.13
C GLY A 144 9.09 -14.16 1.85
N PHE A 145 7.80 -13.84 1.77
CA PHE A 145 7.01 -14.02 0.56
C PHE A 145 7.56 -13.23 -0.62
N LEU A 146 7.27 -13.69 -1.83
CA LEU A 146 7.51 -12.95 -3.06
C LEU A 146 6.23 -12.92 -3.90
N ILE A 147 5.67 -11.73 -4.10
CA ILE A 147 4.57 -11.52 -5.06
C ILE A 147 5.07 -10.52 -6.09
N GLU A 148 5.15 -10.96 -7.36
CA GLU A 148 5.67 -10.11 -8.42
C GLU A 148 4.91 -10.26 -9.75
N ASN A 149 4.87 -9.17 -10.52
CA ASN A 149 4.22 -9.09 -11.83
C ASN A 149 2.81 -9.69 -11.84
N THR A 150 2.04 -9.43 -10.80
CA THR A 150 0.72 -10.01 -10.57
C THR A 150 -0.34 -8.92 -10.55
N THR A 151 -1.51 -9.20 -11.11
CA THR A 151 -2.65 -8.28 -11.13
C THR A 151 -3.72 -8.72 -10.15
N PHE A 152 -4.12 -7.82 -9.27
CA PHE A 152 -5.24 -7.92 -8.35
C PHE A 152 -6.28 -6.89 -8.77
N LYS A 153 -7.52 -7.30 -9.05
CA LYS A 153 -8.48 -6.32 -9.56
C LYS A 153 -9.93 -6.64 -9.31
N ASP A 154 -10.72 -5.57 -9.41
CA ASP A 154 -12.18 -5.61 -9.38
C ASP A 154 -12.73 -6.15 -8.05
N SER A 155 -12.11 -5.70 -6.93
CA SER A 155 -12.65 -5.95 -5.60
C SER A 155 -13.94 -5.17 -5.42
N SER A 156 -15.05 -5.86 -5.29
CA SER A 156 -16.39 -5.25 -5.20
C SER A 156 -16.94 -5.18 -3.77
N SER A 157 -16.32 -5.87 -2.84
CA SER A 157 -16.70 -5.83 -1.42
C SER A 157 -15.48 -6.19 -0.58
N GLY A 158 -15.33 -5.54 0.54
CA GLY A 158 -14.27 -5.86 1.49
C GLY A 158 -13.39 -4.67 1.85
N ASP A 159 -12.69 -4.83 2.92
CA ASP A 159 -11.92 -3.78 3.55
C ASP A 159 -10.58 -3.50 2.84
N TYR A 160 -10.10 -4.41 1.98
CA TYR A 160 -8.80 -4.31 1.32
C TYR A 160 -8.73 -5.08 0.00
N GLY A 161 -7.79 -4.70 -0.85
CA GLY A 161 -7.42 -5.46 -2.05
C GLY A 161 -6.48 -6.61 -1.71
N VAL A 162 -5.28 -6.29 -1.21
CA VAL A 162 -4.28 -7.25 -0.72
C VAL A 162 -3.95 -6.93 0.73
N TYR A 163 -4.11 -7.90 1.62
CA TYR A 163 -3.80 -7.79 3.03
C TYR A 163 -2.59 -8.63 3.41
N ILE A 164 -1.56 -8.00 3.95
CA ILE A 164 -0.34 -8.63 4.48
C ILE A 164 -0.36 -8.45 5.99
N LYS A 165 -0.43 -9.55 6.74
CA LYS A 165 -0.62 -9.52 8.19
C LYS A 165 0.44 -10.36 8.89
N ASN A 166 1.07 -9.82 9.94
CA ASN A 166 2.10 -10.49 10.74
C ASN A 166 3.17 -11.18 9.87
N THR A 167 3.60 -10.51 8.79
CA THR A 167 4.42 -11.14 7.75
C THR A 167 5.60 -10.23 7.44
N ASP A 168 6.79 -10.68 7.77
CA ASP A 168 8.02 -9.89 7.72
C ASP A 168 8.89 -10.25 6.51
N SER A 169 9.74 -9.28 6.10
CA SER A 169 10.81 -9.50 5.11
C SER A 169 10.34 -10.00 3.74
N GLY A 170 9.09 -9.76 3.40
CA GLY A 170 8.51 -10.11 2.11
C GLY A 170 8.76 -9.06 1.04
N ALA A 171 8.47 -9.41 -0.21
CA ALA A 171 8.54 -8.49 -1.34
C ALA A 171 7.25 -8.53 -2.17
N PHE A 172 6.67 -7.35 -2.37
CA PHE A 172 5.53 -7.10 -3.25
C PHE A 172 5.97 -6.14 -4.35
N LYS A 173 6.29 -6.68 -5.56
CA LYS A 173 6.97 -5.92 -6.61
C LYS A 173 6.29 -6.02 -7.96
N ASP A 174 6.36 -4.93 -8.73
CA ASP A 174 5.90 -4.90 -10.11
C ASP A 174 4.44 -5.34 -10.28
N ASN A 175 3.60 -5.16 -9.24
CA ASN A 175 2.22 -5.61 -9.23
C ASN A 175 1.26 -4.48 -9.60
N LYS A 176 0.04 -4.88 -9.95
CA LYS A 176 -1.08 -3.96 -10.18
C LYS A 176 -2.23 -4.27 -9.23
N ILE A 177 -2.72 -3.26 -8.53
CA ILE A 177 -3.96 -3.33 -7.76
C ILE A 177 -4.93 -2.31 -8.37
N LEU A 178 -6.01 -2.78 -8.97
CA LEU A 178 -6.92 -1.98 -9.77
C LEU A 178 -8.36 -2.11 -9.26
N ASN A 179 -9.05 -0.99 -9.09
CA ASN A 179 -10.45 -0.95 -8.66
C ASN A 179 -10.66 -1.77 -7.37
N SER A 180 -9.90 -1.45 -6.33
CA SER A 180 -9.98 -2.22 -5.08
C SER A 180 -10.74 -1.45 -4.00
N ALA A 181 -11.49 -2.18 -3.22
CA ALA A 181 -12.29 -1.73 -2.09
C ALA A 181 -13.33 -0.65 -2.46
N SER A 182 -14.57 -0.89 -2.18
CA SER A 182 -15.67 0.01 -2.53
C SER A 182 -16.38 0.61 -1.30
N ASP A 183 -15.87 0.40 -0.10
CA ASP A 183 -16.56 0.77 1.12
C ASP A 183 -15.93 1.96 1.84
N ASP A 184 -16.71 2.74 2.55
CA ASP A 184 -16.43 4.10 3.03
C ASP A 184 -15.62 4.22 4.35
N GLY A 185 -14.99 3.16 4.85
CA GLY A 185 -14.19 3.20 6.08
C GLY A 185 -12.73 3.61 5.86
N SER A 186 -12.19 4.55 6.64
CA SER A 186 -10.83 5.08 6.52
C SER A 186 -9.70 4.15 6.98
N ASP A 187 -10.02 3.02 7.61
CA ASP A 187 -9.05 2.19 8.35
C ASP A 187 -8.30 1.14 7.54
N TYR A 188 -8.49 1.06 6.24
CA TYR A 188 -7.91 0.02 5.37
C TYR A 188 -7.23 0.61 4.13
N GLY A 189 -6.71 -0.23 3.26
CA GLY A 189 -6.06 0.18 2.01
C GLY A 189 -6.18 -0.85 0.90
N ALA A 190 -5.96 -0.44 -0.35
CA ALA A 190 -5.85 -1.38 -1.46
C ALA A 190 -4.72 -2.38 -1.22
N LEU A 191 -3.58 -1.90 -0.78
CA LEU A 191 -2.49 -2.70 -0.20
C LEU A 191 -2.38 -2.36 1.28
N TYR A 192 -2.74 -3.30 2.15
CA TYR A 192 -2.85 -3.09 3.58
C TYR A 192 -1.88 -3.99 4.35
N LEU A 193 -1.06 -3.40 5.21
CA LEU A 193 -0.10 -4.11 6.05
C LEU A 193 -0.40 -3.86 7.53
N THR A 194 -0.48 -4.91 8.34
CA THR A 194 -0.56 -4.81 9.80
C THR A 194 0.42 -5.75 10.48
N GLY A 195 1.13 -5.24 11.50
CA GLY A 195 2.12 -6.03 12.23
C GLY A 195 3.24 -6.60 11.35
N SER A 196 3.46 -6.03 10.17
CA SER A 196 4.30 -6.59 9.11
C SER A 196 5.50 -5.69 8.85
N LYS A 197 6.71 -6.18 9.11
CA LYS A 197 7.93 -5.37 9.18
C LYS A 197 8.89 -5.68 8.04
N THR A 198 9.76 -4.72 7.75
CA THR A 198 10.91 -4.89 6.84
C THR A 198 10.54 -5.38 5.43
N ASN A 199 9.28 -5.20 5.01
CA ASN A 199 8.82 -5.58 3.68
C ASN A 199 9.25 -4.56 2.63
N LEU A 200 9.42 -5.02 1.39
CA LEU A 200 9.69 -4.21 0.22
C LEU A 200 8.44 -4.10 -0.67
N LEU A 201 7.91 -2.88 -0.80
CA LEU A 201 6.82 -2.55 -1.73
C LEU A 201 7.43 -1.73 -2.87
N GLN A 202 7.60 -2.32 -4.05
CA GLN A 202 8.38 -1.69 -5.12
C GLN A 202 7.72 -1.78 -6.49
N ASN A 203 7.77 -0.68 -7.26
CA ASN A 203 7.29 -0.59 -8.64
C ASN A 203 5.82 -0.99 -8.83
N ASN A 204 4.99 -0.87 -7.80
CA ASN A 204 3.59 -1.23 -7.90
C ASN A 204 2.76 -0.08 -8.47
N THR A 205 1.72 -0.43 -9.21
CA THR A 205 0.69 0.51 -9.68
C THR A 205 -0.61 0.22 -8.93
N ILE A 206 -1.13 1.21 -8.21
CA ILE A 206 -2.38 1.11 -7.46
C ILE A 206 -3.30 2.23 -7.93
N THR A 207 -4.47 1.86 -8.44
CA THR A 207 -5.42 2.85 -8.98
C THR A 207 -6.86 2.56 -8.56
N ASN A 208 -7.62 3.65 -8.37
CA ASN A 208 -9.03 3.58 -8.00
C ASN A 208 -9.26 2.74 -6.73
N SER A 209 -8.56 3.10 -5.65
CA SER A 209 -8.82 2.53 -4.33
C SER A 209 -10.01 3.23 -3.69
N GLY A 210 -11.02 2.51 -3.28
CA GLY A 210 -12.12 3.07 -2.47
C GLY A 210 -11.70 3.45 -1.03
N ARG A 211 -10.41 3.27 -0.71
CA ARG A 211 -9.79 3.60 0.57
C ARG A 211 -8.43 4.25 0.35
N SER A 212 -7.49 4.15 1.29
CA SER A 212 -6.10 4.53 1.02
C SER A 212 -5.46 3.60 -0.02
N GLY A 213 -4.57 4.11 -0.84
CA GLY A 213 -3.87 3.28 -1.82
C GLY A 213 -2.98 2.24 -1.14
N ILE A 214 -2.08 2.71 -0.26
CA ILE A 214 -1.24 1.86 0.61
C ILE A 214 -1.51 2.29 2.05
N HIS A 215 -1.68 1.32 2.96
CA HIS A 215 -1.82 1.60 4.39
C HIS A 215 -0.91 0.68 5.21
N LEU A 216 0.02 1.28 5.97
CA LEU A 216 0.84 0.61 6.98
C LEU A 216 0.24 0.92 8.35
N LYS A 217 -0.11 -0.09 9.15
CA LYS A 217 -0.75 0.08 10.44
C LYS A 217 -0.18 -0.86 11.50
N SER A 218 -0.32 -0.48 12.77
CA SER A 218 -0.07 -1.34 13.92
C SER A 218 1.31 -1.99 13.93
N SER A 219 2.34 -1.19 14.11
CA SER A 219 3.74 -1.64 14.21
C SER A 219 4.28 -2.29 12.93
N SER A 220 3.79 -1.89 11.77
CA SER A 220 4.37 -2.25 10.47
C SER A 220 5.63 -1.40 10.20
N THR A 221 6.67 -1.64 11.00
CA THR A 221 7.88 -0.80 11.03
C THR A 221 8.91 -1.17 9.97
N ASP A 222 9.82 -0.24 9.66
CA ASP A 222 10.98 -0.46 8.79
C ASP A 222 10.64 -0.90 7.35
N ASN A 223 9.41 -0.68 6.89
CA ASN A 223 8.99 -1.02 5.53
C ASN A 223 9.59 -0.04 4.50
N LYS A 224 9.89 -0.56 3.32
CA LYS A 224 10.44 0.19 2.19
C LYS A 224 9.42 0.31 1.08
N ILE A 225 9.04 1.55 0.76
CA ILE A 225 8.04 1.89 -0.24
C ILE A 225 8.75 2.65 -1.38
N TYR A 226 9.11 1.95 -2.47
CA TYR A 226 9.97 2.48 -3.51
C TYR A 226 9.31 2.47 -4.88
N SER A 227 9.38 3.58 -5.59
CA SER A 227 9.00 3.68 -7.00
C SER A 227 7.58 3.21 -7.30
N ASN A 228 6.64 3.37 -6.36
CA ASN A 228 5.24 3.04 -6.59
C ASN A 228 4.50 4.21 -7.22
N THR A 229 3.51 3.92 -8.03
CA THR A 229 2.54 4.89 -8.56
C THR A 229 1.17 4.58 -7.96
N VAL A 230 0.67 5.52 -7.18
CA VAL A 230 -0.63 5.41 -6.52
C VAL A 230 -1.50 6.59 -6.93
N SER A 231 -2.66 6.33 -7.48
CA SER A 231 -3.56 7.39 -7.94
C SER A 231 -5.03 7.09 -7.68
N SER A 232 -5.81 8.16 -7.53
CA SER A 232 -7.25 8.08 -7.38
C SER A 232 -7.68 7.21 -6.19
N SER A 233 -7.02 7.40 -5.06
CA SER A 233 -7.45 6.83 -3.78
C SER A 233 -8.56 7.68 -3.17
N TYR A 234 -9.58 7.08 -2.60
CA TYR A 234 -10.68 7.83 -1.97
C TYR A 234 -10.20 8.60 -0.73
N PHE A 235 -9.27 8.03 0.04
CA PHE A 235 -8.55 8.71 1.12
C PHE A 235 -7.12 9.05 0.67
N SER A 236 -6.11 8.78 1.49
CA SER A 236 -4.72 9.12 1.19
C SER A 236 -4.07 8.16 0.19
N GLY A 237 -3.14 8.65 -0.61
CA GLY A 237 -2.33 7.78 -1.48
C GLY A 237 -1.53 6.76 -0.67
N LEU A 238 -0.81 7.24 0.35
CA LEU A 238 -0.15 6.42 1.37
C LEU A 238 -0.55 6.89 2.77
N TYR A 239 -0.93 5.95 3.64
CA TYR A 239 -1.12 6.20 5.05
C TYR A 239 -0.16 5.34 5.90
N VAL A 240 0.67 5.97 6.71
CA VAL A 240 1.55 5.34 7.70
C VAL A 240 1.02 5.66 9.07
N GLN A 241 0.54 4.67 9.81
CA GLN A 241 -0.10 4.82 11.11
C GLN A 241 0.53 3.90 12.14
N SER A 242 1.05 4.45 13.23
CA SER A 242 1.70 3.69 14.30
C SER A 242 2.73 2.69 13.77
N SER A 243 3.60 3.17 12.86
CA SER A 243 4.49 2.32 12.06
C SER A 243 5.80 3.07 11.74
N ASP A 244 6.75 3.02 12.66
CA ASP A 244 7.98 3.81 12.64
C ASP A 244 8.94 3.45 11.52
N ARG A 245 9.83 4.38 11.18
CA ARG A 245 11.00 4.21 10.32
C ARG A 245 10.67 3.70 8.90
N ALA A 246 9.51 4.08 8.38
CA ALA A 246 9.19 3.82 6.99
C ALA A 246 10.12 4.60 6.06
N ILE A 247 10.61 3.97 4.99
CA ILE A 247 11.41 4.63 3.94
C ILE A 247 10.57 4.73 2.68
N ILE A 248 10.15 5.95 2.35
CA ILE A 248 9.22 6.27 1.25
C ILE A 248 9.99 7.05 0.20
N ARG A 249 10.39 6.40 -0.91
CA ARG A 249 11.29 7.02 -1.87
C ARG A 249 10.84 6.81 -3.32
N ASN A 250 10.99 7.86 -4.13
CA ASN A 250 10.74 7.86 -5.58
C ASN A 250 9.31 7.46 -5.95
N ASN A 251 8.31 7.71 -5.11
CA ASN A 251 6.93 7.36 -5.41
C ASN A 251 6.17 8.54 -6.01
N THR A 252 5.08 8.23 -6.70
CA THR A 252 4.08 9.20 -7.14
C THR A 252 2.77 8.92 -6.42
N PHE A 253 2.24 9.92 -5.71
CA PHE A 253 0.92 9.89 -5.06
C PHE A 253 0.08 11.05 -5.59
N SER A 254 -0.98 10.74 -6.33
CA SER A 254 -1.76 11.77 -7.00
C SER A 254 -3.26 11.54 -6.99
N ASN A 255 -4.01 12.63 -7.09
CA ASN A 255 -5.47 12.61 -7.18
C ASN A 255 -6.14 11.82 -6.04
N SER A 256 -5.61 11.94 -4.83
CA SER A 256 -6.20 11.33 -3.63
C SER A 256 -7.26 12.25 -3.04
N GLY A 257 -8.31 11.67 -2.48
CA GLY A 257 -9.43 12.41 -1.86
C GLY A 257 -9.06 13.09 -0.54
N ASP A 258 -7.95 12.71 0.09
CA ASP A 258 -7.32 13.40 1.22
C ASP A 258 -5.89 13.81 0.83
N ASN A 259 -4.89 13.14 1.39
CA ASN A 259 -3.48 13.49 1.29
C ASN A 259 -2.73 12.63 0.27
N GLY A 260 -1.66 13.16 -0.29
CA GLY A 260 -0.70 12.34 -1.02
C GLY A 260 -0.06 11.31 -0.10
N ILE A 261 0.63 11.78 0.95
CA ILE A 261 1.18 10.98 2.04
C ILE A 261 0.63 11.49 3.37
N LYS A 262 0.15 10.57 4.23
CA LYS A 262 -0.25 10.83 5.62
C LYS A 262 0.60 9.97 6.56
N VAL A 263 1.24 10.61 7.56
CA VAL A 263 2.03 9.95 8.59
C VAL A 263 1.49 10.34 9.95
N THR A 264 1.11 9.37 10.76
CA THR A 264 0.58 9.64 12.11
C THR A 264 1.15 8.67 13.13
N SER A 265 1.62 9.17 14.27
CA SER A 265 2.20 8.38 15.35
C SER A 265 3.27 7.40 14.83
N SER A 266 4.19 7.90 14.00
CA SER A 266 5.15 7.07 13.26
C SER A 266 6.49 7.79 13.12
N ASP A 267 7.36 7.61 14.10
CA ASP A 267 8.62 8.33 14.23
C ASP A 267 9.69 7.87 13.23
N GLY A 268 10.65 8.75 12.95
CA GLY A 268 11.87 8.43 12.21
C GLY A 268 11.65 8.05 10.75
N SER A 269 10.50 8.40 10.16
CA SER A 269 10.22 8.08 8.75
C SER A 269 10.98 9.01 7.80
N VAL A 270 11.46 8.45 6.68
CA VAL A 270 12.17 9.19 5.62
C VAL A 270 11.30 9.24 4.36
N ILE A 271 10.96 10.46 3.95
CA ILE A 271 10.12 10.77 2.79
C ILE A 271 11.00 11.50 1.78
N ASP A 272 11.46 10.79 0.73
CA ASP A 272 12.57 11.23 -0.10
C ASP A 272 12.22 11.12 -1.59
N ASN A 273 12.36 12.22 -2.33
CA ASN A 273 12.17 12.28 -3.77
C ASN A 273 10.82 11.72 -4.26
N ASN A 274 9.71 12.09 -3.59
CA ASN A 274 8.36 11.71 -4.01
C ASN A 274 7.66 12.85 -4.74
N THR A 275 6.75 12.50 -5.64
CA THR A 275 5.83 13.44 -6.30
C THR A 275 4.46 13.34 -5.64
N LEU A 276 3.95 14.46 -5.13
CA LEU A 276 2.71 14.58 -4.36
C LEU A 276 1.81 15.62 -5.04
N SER A 277 0.92 15.20 -5.94
CA SER A 277 0.23 16.17 -6.79
C SER A 277 -1.27 15.98 -6.86
N SER A 278 -1.99 17.10 -6.93
CA SER A 278 -3.43 17.14 -7.15
C SER A 278 -4.23 16.34 -6.10
N ASN A 279 -3.77 16.34 -4.86
CA ASN A 279 -4.50 15.73 -3.75
C ASN A 279 -5.42 16.77 -3.10
N THR A 280 -6.57 16.33 -2.59
CA THR A 280 -7.63 17.24 -2.13
C THR A 280 -7.19 18.07 -0.93
N ASP A 281 -6.43 17.49 0.00
CA ASP A 281 -5.96 18.19 1.18
C ASP A 281 -4.47 18.54 1.08
N TYR A 282 -3.59 17.72 1.63
CA TYR A 282 -2.16 18.01 1.69
C TYR A 282 -1.35 17.12 0.73
N GLY A 283 -0.29 17.66 0.17
CA GLY A 283 0.73 16.82 -0.44
C GLY A 283 1.32 15.86 0.61
N LEU A 284 1.82 16.42 1.72
CA LEU A 284 2.33 15.67 2.88
C LEU A 284 1.66 16.14 4.16
N TYR A 285 1.05 15.24 4.92
CA TYR A 285 0.49 15.46 6.24
C TYR A 285 1.24 14.62 7.29
N VAL A 286 1.75 15.25 8.34
CA VAL A 286 2.46 14.60 9.45
C VAL A 286 1.85 15.05 10.77
N SER A 287 1.53 14.11 11.65
CA SER A 287 1.09 14.45 13.01
C SER A 287 1.57 13.44 14.04
N ASN A 288 1.90 13.94 15.24
CA ASN A 288 2.39 13.13 16.36
C ASN A 288 3.52 12.17 15.93
N SER A 289 4.49 12.67 15.17
CA SER A 289 5.54 11.85 14.55
C SER A 289 6.85 12.63 14.54
N ASP A 290 7.77 12.27 15.42
CA ASP A 290 9.04 12.95 15.60
C ASP A 290 10.12 12.44 14.64
N ASP A 291 11.22 13.21 14.49
CA ASP A 291 12.38 12.84 13.68
C ASP A 291 12.07 12.57 12.19
N ILE A 292 11.06 13.22 11.64
CA ILE A 292 10.68 13.05 10.22
C ILE A 292 11.68 13.77 9.31
N ILE A 293 12.14 13.08 8.28
CA ILE A 293 12.96 13.67 7.22
C ILE A 293 12.17 13.71 5.93
N ALA A 294 11.75 14.91 5.49
CA ALA A 294 11.12 15.12 4.19
C ALA A 294 12.08 15.87 3.28
N LYS A 295 12.62 15.21 2.26
CA LYS A 295 13.61 15.83 1.39
C LYS A 295 13.40 15.51 -0.09
N GLU A 296 13.78 16.46 -0.94
CA GLU A 296 13.77 16.31 -2.40
C GLU A 296 12.36 15.98 -2.95
N ASN A 297 11.29 16.19 -2.19
CA ASN A 297 9.93 15.95 -2.66
C ASN A 297 9.40 17.11 -3.51
N SER A 298 8.55 16.79 -4.47
CA SER A 298 7.78 17.76 -5.24
C SER A 298 6.32 17.68 -4.81
N ALA A 299 5.81 18.72 -4.15
CA ALA A 299 4.41 18.86 -3.83
C ALA A 299 3.81 19.95 -4.73
N SER A 300 2.76 19.63 -5.50
CA SER A 300 2.11 20.59 -6.38
C SER A 300 0.60 20.40 -6.48
N ASP A 301 -0.10 21.49 -6.76
CA ASP A 301 -1.55 21.47 -7.03
C ASP A 301 -2.39 20.78 -5.93
N ASN A 302 -1.98 20.87 -4.67
CA ASN A 302 -2.76 20.38 -3.53
C ASN A 302 -3.48 21.57 -2.86
N ASN A 303 -4.41 21.31 -1.91
CA ASN A 303 -4.94 22.41 -1.11
C ASN A 303 -3.82 23.09 -0.29
N ALA A 304 -2.92 22.30 0.33
CA ALA A 304 -1.69 22.79 0.92
C ALA A 304 -0.51 21.85 0.62
N GLY A 305 0.70 22.38 0.64
CA GLY A 305 1.89 21.59 0.29
C GLY A 305 2.24 20.57 1.35
N MET A 306 2.72 21.04 2.51
CA MET A 306 3.17 20.19 3.62
C MET A 306 2.65 20.70 4.95
N TYR A 307 2.15 19.81 5.80
CA TYR A 307 1.65 20.12 7.13
C TYR A 307 2.27 19.23 8.19
N PHE A 308 2.71 19.85 9.30
CA PHE A 308 3.29 19.16 10.44
C PHE A 308 2.64 19.64 11.74
N SER A 309 2.18 18.72 12.57
CA SER A 309 1.57 19.00 13.86
C SER A 309 2.09 18.06 14.93
N ALA A 310 2.45 18.60 16.10
CA ALA A 310 2.99 17.84 17.22
C ALA A 310 4.09 16.86 16.76
N SER A 311 5.07 17.39 16.01
CA SER A 311 6.10 16.58 15.33
C SER A 311 7.45 17.27 15.46
N ASP A 312 8.15 16.96 16.55
CA ASP A 312 9.43 17.56 16.91
C ASP A 312 10.59 17.04 16.02
N ASP A 313 11.67 17.82 15.95
CA ASP A 313 12.91 17.48 15.27
C ASP A 313 12.78 17.17 13.76
N ALA A 314 11.68 17.64 13.13
CA ALA A 314 11.47 17.42 11.71
C ALA A 314 12.48 18.19 10.84
N THR A 315 12.99 17.54 9.80
CA THR A 315 13.87 18.17 8.79
C THR A 315 13.18 18.17 7.43
N ILE A 316 12.95 19.39 6.91
CA ILE A 316 12.36 19.64 5.61
C ILE A 316 13.43 20.26 4.72
N SER A 317 13.90 19.54 3.71
CA SER A 317 15.05 20.04 2.93
C SER A 317 14.95 19.75 1.45
N SER A 318 15.37 20.71 0.64
CA SER A 318 15.46 20.60 -0.82
C SER A 318 14.16 20.19 -1.49
N ASN A 319 13.01 20.51 -0.90
CA ASN A 319 11.71 20.24 -1.50
C ASN A 319 11.30 21.38 -2.44
N THR A 320 10.54 21.04 -3.47
CA THR A 320 9.78 22.00 -4.29
C THR A 320 8.33 21.94 -3.88
N VAL A 321 7.79 23.08 -3.44
CA VAL A 321 6.40 23.26 -2.98
C VAL A 321 5.78 24.33 -3.85
N ASP A 322 4.85 23.97 -4.73
CA ASP A 322 4.41 24.81 -5.83
C ASP A 322 2.89 24.74 -6.07
N ASP A 323 2.27 25.89 -6.27
CA ASP A 323 0.86 26.05 -6.68
C ASP A 323 -0.15 25.38 -5.74
N HIS A 324 -0.29 25.98 -4.52
CA HIS A 324 -1.22 25.49 -3.52
C HIS A 324 -2.34 26.51 -3.26
N ALA A 325 -3.57 26.03 -3.07
CA ALA A 325 -4.73 26.87 -2.79
C ALA A 325 -4.70 27.53 -1.40
N SER A 326 -3.83 27.06 -0.51
CA SER A 326 -3.68 27.55 0.86
C SER A 326 -2.18 27.69 1.19
N TYR A 327 -1.67 26.99 2.18
CA TYR A 327 -0.30 27.14 2.65
C TYR A 327 0.71 26.37 1.78
N GLY A 328 1.93 26.92 1.65
CA GLY A 328 3.06 26.15 1.15
C GLY A 328 3.49 25.08 2.17
N VAL A 329 4.02 25.53 3.32
CA VAL A 329 4.45 24.65 4.42
C VAL A 329 3.92 25.22 5.75
N TYR A 330 3.21 24.43 6.53
CA TYR A 330 2.63 24.84 7.79
C TYR A 330 3.05 23.93 8.94
N PHE A 331 3.52 24.51 10.04
CA PHE A 331 3.87 23.84 11.29
C PHE A 331 3.07 24.38 12.46
N THR A 332 2.65 23.48 13.35
CA THR A 332 2.05 23.82 14.65
C THR A 332 2.51 22.83 15.72
N ASP A 333 2.71 23.32 16.94
CA ASP A 333 3.13 22.47 18.08
C ASP A 333 4.33 21.56 17.80
N SER A 334 5.31 22.04 17.02
CA SER A 334 6.44 21.24 16.53
C SER A 334 7.75 22.01 16.74
N LYS A 335 8.64 21.49 17.54
CA LYS A 335 9.89 22.18 17.99
C LYS A 335 11.12 21.68 17.24
N ARG A 336 12.18 22.49 17.29
CA ARG A 336 13.52 22.18 16.76
C ARG A 336 13.52 21.81 15.28
N LEU A 337 12.65 22.46 14.54
CA LEU A 337 12.48 22.26 13.10
C LEU A 337 13.71 22.72 12.32
N ARG A 338 14.02 22.03 11.24
CA ARG A 338 15.06 22.40 10.27
C ARG A 338 14.47 22.53 8.87
N ILE A 339 14.24 23.76 8.42
CA ILE A 339 13.62 24.07 7.13
C ILE A 339 14.69 24.70 6.25
N LYS A 340 15.25 23.94 5.30
CA LYS A 340 16.44 24.41 4.56
C LYS A 340 16.42 24.05 3.08
N HIS A 341 16.94 24.97 2.26
CA HIS A 341 17.11 24.78 0.82
C HIS A 341 15.83 24.43 0.06
N ASN A 342 14.65 24.77 0.57
CA ASN A 342 13.39 24.53 -0.13
C ASN A 342 13.07 25.66 -1.11
N GLU A 343 12.44 25.33 -2.23
CA GLU A 343 11.78 26.29 -3.11
C GLU A 343 10.26 26.24 -2.85
N ILE A 344 9.68 27.35 -2.36
CA ILE A 344 8.26 27.45 -2.00
C ILE A 344 7.67 28.62 -2.77
N LYS A 345 6.71 28.32 -3.65
CA LYS A 345 6.19 29.32 -4.57
C LYS A 345 4.73 29.10 -4.94
N ASN A 346 4.11 30.18 -5.44
CA ASN A 346 2.77 30.18 -6.02
C ASN A 346 1.66 29.65 -5.09
N SER A 347 1.85 29.69 -3.78
CA SER A 347 0.80 29.33 -2.82
C SER A 347 -0.07 30.56 -2.55
N LEU A 348 -1.39 30.43 -2.52
CA LEU A 348 -2.31 31.56 -2.31
C LEU A 348 -2.30 32.05 -0.87
N GLY A 349 -1.99 31.21 0.11
CA GLY A 349 -1.85 31.58 1.51
C GLY A 349 -0.40 31.84 1.94
N ASP A 350 -0.11 31.65 3.23
CA ASP A 350 1.24 31.82 3.76
C ASP A 350 2.19 30.78 3.18
N ALA A 351 3.34 31.20 2.66
CA ALA A 351 4.30 30.26 2.08
C ALA A 351 4.93 29.35 3.14
N VAL A 352 5.39 29.94 4.25
CA VAL A 352 5.86 29.24 5.44
C VAL A 352 5.15 29.80 6.66
N TYR A 353 4.44 28.96 7.37
CA TYR A 353 3.78 29.35 8.61
C TYR A 353 4.25 28.50 9.78
N LEU A 354 4.89 29.13 10.76
CA LEU A 354 5.24 28.55 12.06
C LEU A 354 4.25 29.09 13.08
N SER A 355 3.41 28.26 13.66
CA SER A 355 2.34 28.63 14.57
C SER A 355 2.50 27.92 15.90
N SER A 356 2.16 28.58 16.98
CA SER A 356 2.10 28.08 18.36
C SER A 356 3.09 26.98 18.73
N ASN A 357 4.00 27.28 19.63
CA ASN A 357 4.99 26.32 20.14
C ASN A 357 5.95 25.70 19.08
N CYS A 358 6.17 26.37 17.95
CA CYS A 358 7.20 25.96 16.98
C CYS A 358 8.58 26.54 17.34
N ASP A 359 9.01 26.37 18.58
CA ASP A 359 10.21 26.98 19.14
C ASP A 359 11.49 26.34 18.62
N SER A 360 12.58 27.14 18.65
CA SER A 360 13.92 26.69 18.27
C SER A 360 14.01 26.21 16.82
N ALA A 361 13.21 26.80 15.92
CA ALA A 361 13.26 26.48 14.50
C ALA A 361 14.45 27.13 13.82
N PHE A 362 15.05 26.45 12.86
CA PHE A 362 16.11 26.95 12.00
C PHE A 362 15.64 26.97 10.55
N VAL A 363 15.43 28.16 10.00
CA VAL A 363 14.93 28.38 8.63
C VAL A 363 16.07 28.96 7.80
N ASP A 364 16.67 28.18 6.92
CA ASP A 364 17.93 28.50 6.28
C ASP A 364 17.95 28.25 4.76
N ASN A 365 18.50 29.19 3.99
CA ASN A 365 18.71 29.06 2.55
C ASN A 365 17.46 28.66 1.74
N ASN A 366 16.26 29.04 2.15
CA ASN A 366 15.07 28.78 1.37
C ASN A 366 14.82 29.90 0.34
N THR A 367 14.21 29.55 -0.78
CA THR A 367 13.71 30.47 -1.79
C THR A 367 12.18 30.50 -1.70
N ILE A 368 11.62 31.64 -1.33
CA ILE A 368 10.19 31.88 -1.12
C ILE A 368 9.76 32.97 -2.09
N LYS A 369 9.00 32.62 -3.12
CA LYS A 369 8.68 33.58 -4.18
C LYS A 369 7.25 33.44 -4.72
N SER A 370 6.68 34.54 -5.16
CA SER A 370 5.38 34.58 -5.84
C SER A 370 4.25 33.92 -5.03
N ASN A 371 4.27 34.06 -3.70
CA ASN A 371 3.24 33.53 -2.82
C ASN A 371 2.30 34.65 -2.35
N GLY A 372 1.11 34.27 -1.90
CA GLY A 372 0.07 35.16 -1.44
C GLY A 372 -0.89 35.55 -2.56
N ASP A 373 -2.10 35.94 -2.18
CA ASP A 373 -2.99 36.72 -3.02
C ASP A 373 -3.03 38.15 -2.49
N SER A 374 -3.67 39.09 -3.22
CA SER A 374 -3.69 40.52 -2.92
C SER A 374 -4.20 40.87 -1.51
N ASP A 375 -4.81 39.96 -0.79
CA ASP A 375 -5.53 40.22 0.46
C ASP A 375 -5.00 39.46 1.69
N SER A 376 -4.20 38.41 1.62
CA SER A 376 -3.89 37.56 2.79
C SER A 376 -2.61 36.76 2.80
N GLY A 377 -1.88 36.40 1.89
CA GLY A 377 -0.73 35.47 2.00
C GLY A 377 0.57 36.17 2.43
N ARG A 378 1.30 35.59 3.34
CA ARG A 378 2.61 36.08 3.80
C ARG A 378 3.72 35.13 3.36
N SER A 379 4.88 35.65 3.06
CA SER A 379 6.01 34.79 2.68
C SER A 379 6.47 33.91 3.84
N LEU A 380 6.66 34.52 5.02
CA LEU A 380 7.03 33.79 6.22
C LEU A 380 6.25 34.38 7.40
N ARG A 381 5.45 33.57 8.05
CA ARG A 381 4.69 33.94 9.24
C ARG A 381 5.15 33.16 10.45
N MET A 382 5.39 33.84 11.55
CA MET A 382 5.67 33.27 12.86
C MET A 382 4.66 33.83 13.85
N PHE A 383 3.94 32.95 14.54
CA PHE A 383 2.93 33.31 15.53
C PHE A 383 3.20 32.54 16.82
N GLU A 384 3.44 33.28 17.94
CA GLU A 384 3.77 32.70 19.24
C GLU A 384 4.91 31.66 19.16
N VAL A 385 6.06 32.08 18.60
CA VAL A 385 7.23 31.22 18.39
C VAL A 385 8.46 31.87 19.00
N GLU A 386 9.24 31.11 19.77
CA GLU A 386 10.45 31.57 20.45
C GLU A 386 11.73 30.95 19.84
N ASP A 387 12.88 31.61 20.07
CA ASP A 387 14.23 31.10 19.74
C ASP A 387 14.43 30.65 18.28
N THR A 388 13.69 31.24 17.32
CA THR A 388 13.77 30.88 15.91
C THR A 388 14.85 31.67 15.19
N ILE A 389 15.65 31.01 14.39
CA ILE A 389 16.71 31.63 13.58
C ILE A 389 16.32 31.59 12.10
N LEU A 390 16.28 32.77 11.48
CA LEU A 390 16.14 32.95 10.04
C LEU A 390 17.49 33.31 9.44
N PHE A 391 18.04 32.49 8.54
CA PHE A 391 19.35 32.75 7.98
C PHE A 391 19.35 32.54 6.47
N ASN A 392 19.88 33.49 5.73
CA ASN A 392 20.18 33.40 4.30
C ASN A 392 18.98 33.00 3.40
N ASN A 393 17.75 33.32 3.79
CA ASN A 393 16.58 33.05 2.96
C ASN A 393 16.37 34.13 1.91
N THR A 394 15.95 33.77 0.72
CA THR A 394 15.53 34.69 -0.34
C THR A 394 14.02 34.77 -0.35
N ILE A 395 13.47 35.98 -0.14
CA ILE A 395 12.04 36.27 -0.18
C ILE A 395 11.80 37.29 -1.28
N ASP A 396 11.12 36.89 -2.36
CA ASP A 396 11.00 37.71 -3.56
C ASP A 396 9.62 37.63 -4.19
N SER A 397 9.14 38.75 -4.70
CA SER A 397 7.92 38.84 -5.52
C SER A 397 6.67 38.23 -4.88
N ASN A 398 6.50 38.30 -3.56
CA ASN A 398 5.29 37.85 -2.86
C ASN A 398 4.31 39.03 -2.70
N ASP A 399 3.01 38.74 -2.78
CA ASP A 399 1.98 39.77 -2.98
C ASP A 399 1.60 40.54 -1.72
N TYR A 400 1.88 40.08 -0.50
CA TYR A 400 1.47 40.75 0.72
C TYR A 400 2.67 41.14 1.62
N SER A 401 2.92 40.40 2.69
CA SER A 401 4.01 40.75 3.62
C SER A 401 5.17 39.75 3.51
N GLY A 402 6.40 40.24 3.49
CA GLY A 402 7.59 39.41 3.46
C GLY A 402 7.72 38.54 4.71
N ILE A 403 7.89 39.17 5.89
CA ILE A 403 8.02 38.47 7.17
C ILE A 403 7.05 39.09 8.18
N VAL A 404 6.28 38.28 8.86
CA VAL A 404 5.38 38.71 9.95
C VAL A 404 5.67 37.90 11.21
N ILE A 405 5.95 38.58 12.30
CA ILE A 405 6.24 37.99 13.62
C ILE A 405 5.23 38.60 14.61
N THR A 406 4.44 37.79 15.28
CA THR A 406 3.38 38.25 16.21
C THR A 406 3.31 37.36 17.45
#